data_0196420f56e5d747e444d2efd05fa323
#
_entry.id   0196420f56e5d747e444d2efd05fa323
#
_cell.length_a   1.000
_cell.length_b   1.000
_cell.length_c   1.000
_cell.angle_alpha   90.00
_cell.angle_beta   90.00
_cell.angle_gamma   90.00
#
_symmetry.space_group_name_H-M   'P 1'
#
loop_
_entity.id
_entity.type
_entity.pdbx_description
1 polymer ?
#
loop_
_entity_poly.entity_id
_entity_poly.type
_entity_poly.pdbx_seq_one_letter_code
_entity_poly.pdbx_strand_id
1 'polypeptide(L)'
;MAVSPYAATMPQFVRDGVPTLTGFRRENIARYVVLAVRDPLTVSASGRDGDIASFLEGAEMVAETGLFSTVTGRFAGVPISVVSGGSGSPEAELALMDLFNFTDCDTVLRIGGCGAWNENVRVGDLLINAGAVRDEGMTKAHVRAEYPAVADHVLVGCLADAAKAIGAPHHVGIIRSGDSEYTGWGRPGPGGYLQDEHAGLIDYWRQAGILGTDRETSAILTLCRLYGKRGGSVCSVGDNVVTGEAHTSGSGHQDAIRVGLTALAKLAKLDAQ
;
A
#
# COMPACT_ATOMS: atom_id res chain seq x y z
N MET A 1 4.64 -5.07 -31.03
CA MET A 1 4.02 -5.80 -29.90
C MET A 1 2.74 -6.43 -30.41
N ALA A 2 2.45 -7.68 -30.00
CA ALA A 2 1.17 -8.32 -30.35
C ALA A 2 0.05 -7.62 -29.55
N VAL A 3 -0.94 -7.10 -30.26
CA VAL A 3 -2.14 -6.52 -29.65
C VAL A 3 -3.24 -7.57 -29.77
N SER A 4 -4.04 -7.74 -28.71
CA SER A 4 -5.19 -8.63 -28.74
C SER A 4 -6.11 -8.25 -29.89
N PRO A 5 -6.61 -9.19 -30.70
CA PRO A 5 -7.57 -8.91 -31.75
C PRO A 5 -8.89 -8.32 -31.21
N TYR A 6 -9.15 -8.47 -29.93
CA TYR A 6 -10.34 -7.97 -29.25
C TYR A 6 -10.12 -6.62 -28.56
N ALA A 7 -8.90 -6.04 -28.60
CA ALA A 7 -8.58 -4.82 -27.86
C ALA A 7 -9.53 -3.65 -28.16
N ALA A 8 -9.97 -3.53 -29.45
CA ALA A 8 -10.89 -2.47 -29.87
C ALA A 8 -12.33 -2.64 -29.37
N THR A 9 -12.70 -3.85 -28.95
CA THR A 9 -14.07 -4.19 -28.50
C THR A 9 -14.15 -4.45 -26.99
N MET A 10 -13.01 -4.43 -26.28
CA MET A 10 -13.01 -4.56 -24.81
C MET A 10 -13.71 -3.34 -24.19
N PRO A 11 -14.57 -3.56 -23.18
CA PRO A 11 -15.15 -2.45 -22.43
C PRO A 11 -14.06 -1.55 -21.87
N GLN A 12 -14.24 -0.25 -22.05
CA GLN A 12 -13.39 0.73 -21.40
C GLN A 12 -14.11 1.26 -20.16
N PHE A 13 -13.42 1.23 -19.02
CA PHE A 13 -13.95 1.82 -17.77
C PHE A 13 -13.72 3.34 -17.74
N VAL A 14 -14.05 4.02 -18.86
CA VAL A 14 -13.85 5.46 -19.05
C VAL A 14 -15.14 6.08 -19.60
N ARG A 15 -15.58 7.18 -19.02
CA ARG A 15 -16.68 8.00 -19.50
C ARG A 15 -16.22 9.44 -19.62
N ASP A 16 -16.40 10.05 -20.79
CA ASP A 16 -16.01 11.44 -21.06
C ASP A 16 -14.54 11.74 -20.68
N GLY A 17 -13.64 10.79 -20.97
CA GLY A 17 -12.22 10.90 -20.65
C GLY A 17 -11.85 10.68 -19.18
N VAL A 18 -12.80 10.33 -18.32
CA VAL A 18 -12.60 10.10 -16.89
C VAL A 18 -12.76 8.62 -16.56
N PRO A 19 -11.79 7.97 -15.86
CA PRO A 19 -11.93 6.60 -15.42
C PRO A 19 -13.09 6.48 -14.42
N THR A 20 -14.01 5.56 -14.68
CA THR A 20 -15.25 5.44 -13.88
C THR A 20 -15.07 4.79 -12.52
N LEU A 21 -14.00 4.02 -12.35
CA LEU A 21 -13.72 3.32 -11.07
C LEU A 21 -13.11 4.25 -10.04
N THR A 22 -12.28 5.20 -10.45
CA THR A 22 -11.55 6.10 -9.57
C THR A 22 -11.97 7.56 -9.66
N GLY A 23 -12.50 7.99 -10.82
CA GLY A 23 -12.88 9.37 -11.07
C GLY A 23 -11.70 10.34 -11.22
N PHE A 24 -10.49 9.85 -11.46
CA PHE A 24 -9.29 10.69 -11.53
C PHE A 24 -9.33 11.68 -12.69
N ARG A 25 -8.90 12.90 -12.41
CA ARG A 25 -8.59 13.92 -13.41
C ARG A 25 -7.16 14.38 -13.21
N ARG A 26 -6.43 14.54 -14.32
CA ARG A 26 -4.99 14.87 -14.31
C ARG A 26 -4.67 16.08 -13.43
N GLU A 27 -5.48 17.11 -13.56
CA GLU A 27 -5.34 18.39 -12.86
C GLU A 27 -5.57 18.30 -11.34
N ASN A 28 -6.25 17.26 -10.87
CA ASN A 28 -6.65 17.10 -9.47
C ASN A 28 -5.75 16.14 -8.67
N ILE A 29 -4.95 15.34 -9.36
CA ILE A 29 -4.10 14.32 -8.72
C ILE A 29 -2.64 14.80 -8.69
N ALA A 30 -2.06 14.78 -7.51
CA ALA A 30 -0.67 15.16 -7.31
C ALA A 30 0.31 14.12 -7.86
N ARG A 31 1.56 14.54 -8.08
CA ARG A 31 2.67 13.67 -8.49
C ARG A 31 2.98 12.58 -7.44
N TYR A 32 2.83 12.92 -6.16
CA TYR A 32 3.05 12.01 -5.02
C TYR A 32 1.70 11.56 -4.49
N VAL A 33 1.48 10.24 -4.52
CA VAL A 33 0.21 9.64 -4.15
C VAL A 33 0.40 8.68 -2.99
N VAL A 34 -0.44 8.81 -1.97
CA VAL A 34 -0.63 7.78 -0.96
C VAL A 34 -1.78 6.88 -1.40
N LEU A 35 -1.54 5.59 -1.47
CA LEU A 35 -2.59 4.59 -1.66
C LEU A 35 -2.84 3.90 -0.31
N ALA A 36 -4.02 4.15 0.26
CA ALA A 36 -4.49 3.57 1.49
C ALA A 36 -5.65 2.63 1.20
N VAL A 37 -5.53 1.41 1.69
CA VAL A 37 -6.65 0.47 1.66
C VAL A 37 -7.72 0.98 2.62
N ARG A 38 -8.97 0.60 2.39
CA ARG A 38 -10.09 0.92 3.26
C ARG A 38 -9.91 0.30 4.65
N ASP A 39 -8.97 0.82 5.37
CA ASP A 39 -8.76 0.61 6.79
C ASP A 39 -9.75 1.51 7.55
N PRO A 40 -10.40 1.07 8.62
CA PRO A 40 -11.25 1.91 9.46
C PRO A 40 -10.60 3.23 9.91
N LEU A 41 -9.27 3.31 9.89
CA LEU A 41 -8.49 4.48 10.27
C LEU A 41 -8.13 5.41 9.09
N THR A 42 -8.30 4.94 7.86
CA THR A 42 -8.03 5.70 6.63
C THR A 42 -9.32 6.08 5.89
N VAL A 43 -10.47 5.64 6.42
CA VAL A 43 -11.77 5.89 5.82
C VAL A 43 -12.28 7.23 6.26
N SER A 44 -12.40 8.03 5.33
CA SER A 44 -13.19 9.20 5.12
C SER A 44 -12.46 10.52 5.27
N ALA A 45 -12.46 11.23 4.17
CA ALA A 45 -12.40 12.68 4.09
C ALA A 45 -13.46 13.40 4.98
N SER A 46 -14.16 12.67 5.83
CA SER A 46 -15.17 13.20 6.76
C SER A 46 -14.57 13.75 8.07
N GLY A 47 -13.23 13.93 8.13
CA GLY A 47 -12.62 14.66 9.24
C GLY A 47 -12.64 13.92 10.57
N ARG A 48 -12.40 12.61 10.58
CA ARG A 48 -12.07 11.89 11.81
C ARG A 48 -10.61 12.16 12.16
N ASP A 49 -10.37 12.52 13.42
CA ASP A 49 -9.01 12.66 13.94
C ASP A 49 -8.23 11.34 13.70
N GLY A 50 -7.19 11.41 12.86
CA GLY A 50 -6.35 10.26 12.53
C GLY A 50 -6.39 9.79 11.08
N ASP A 51 -7.29 10.30 10.23
CA ASP A 51 -7.27 10.07 8.79
C ASP A 51 -6.04 10.73 8.14
N ILE A 52 -5.47 10.10 7.10
CA ILE A 52 -4.31 10.67 6.39
C ILE A 52 -4.64 12.08 5.86
N ALA A 53 -5.86 12.29 5.38
CA ALA A 53 -6.33 13.58 4.89
C ALA A 53 -6.29 14.68 5.95
N SER A 54 -6.47 14.36 7.24
CA SER A 54 -6.42 15.34 8.34
C SER A 54 -5.03 15.93 8.57
N PHE A 55 -3.99 15.30 8.05
CA PHE A 55 -2.61 15.80 8.10
C PHE A 55 -2.27 16.75 6.93
N LEU A 56 -3.17 16.91 5.96
CA LEU A 56 -2.94 17.74 4.78
C LEU A 56 -3.55 19.13 4.96
N GLU A 57 -2.78 20.16 4.64
CA GLU A 57 -3.25 21.53 4.55
C GLU A 57 -4.09 21.71 3.28
N GLY A 58 -5.26 22.38 3.39
CA GLY A 58 -6.15 22.63 2.28
C GLY A 58 -6.66 21.35 1.61
N ALA A 59 -6.92 20.32 2.39
CA ALA A 59 -7.41 19.04 1.90
C ALA A 59 -8.80 19.17 1.28
N GLU A 60 -8.96 18.77 0.02
CA GLU A 60 -10.19 18.80 -0.73
C GLU A 60 -10.50 17.43 -1.33
N MET A 61 -11.78 17.00 -1.28
CA MET A 61 -12.25 15.81 -1.98
C MET A 61 -12.26 16.12 -3.48
N VAL A 62 -11.44 15.41 -4.24
CA VAL A 62 -11.26 15.63 -5.69
C VAL A 62 -11.90 14.55 -6.54
N ALA A 63 -12.16 13.39 -5.98
CA ALA A 63 -12.90 12.31 -6.62
C ALA A 63 -13.55 11.41 -5.56
N GLU A 64 -14.77 10.96 -5.86
CA GLU A 64 -15.49 9.98 -5.05
C GLU A 64 -16.30 9.06 -5.94
N THR A 65 -16.10 7.76 -5.75
CA THR A 65 -16.80 6.70 -6.47
C THR A 65 -17.29 5.64 -5.50
N GLY A 66 -17.96 4.59 -6.00
CA GLY A 66 -18.36 3.46 -5.15
C GLY A 66 -17.18 2.64 -4.59
N LEU A 67 -15.99 2.74 -5.20
CA LEU A 67 -14.80 1.97 -4.81
C LEU A 67 -13.73 2.82 -4.13
N PHE A 68 -13.53 4.06 -4.61
CA PHE A 68 -12.43 4.91 -4.16
C PHE A 68 -12.90 6.33 -3.81
N SER A 69 -12.27 6.90 -2.79
CA SER A 69 -12.37 8.31 -2.45
C SER A 69 -10.98 8.92 -2.49
N THR A 70 -10.85 10.12 -3.06
CA THR A 70 -9.55 10.76 -3.23
C THR A 70 -9.58 12.19 -2.73
N VAL A 71 -8.63 12.49 -1.86
CA VAL A 71 -8.40 13.83 -1.30
C VAL A 71 -7.04 14.32 -1.77
N THR A 72 -6.95 15.57 -2.19
CA THR A 72 -5.68 16.24 -2.50
C THR A 72 -5.49 17.44 -1.58
N GLY A 73 -4.28 17.61 -1.07
CA GLY A 73 -3.89 18.71 -0.20
C GLY A 73 -2.37 18.89 -0.20
N ARG A 74 -1.85 19.56 0.81
CA ARG A 74 -0.40 19.80 0.94
C ARG A 74 0.11 19.29 2.29
N PHE A 75 1.32 18.75 2.28
CA PHE A 75 2.08 18.46 3.48
C PHE A 75 3.48 19.08 3.36
N ALA A 76 3.84 19.94 4.31
CA ALA A 76 5.09 20.72 4.26
C ALA A 76 5.31 21.43 2.90
N GLY A 77 4.22 21.96 2.32
CA GLY A 77 4.21 22.67 1.05
C GLY A 77 4.18 21.78 -0.20
N VAL A 78 4.33 20.45 -0.07
CA VAL A 78 4.31 19.50 -1.18
C VAL A 78 2.88 19.03 -1.46
N PRO A 79 2.38 19.10 -2.72
CA PRO A 79 1.09 18.53 -3.08
C PRO A 79 1.11 17.00 -2.95
N ILE A 80 0.13 16.44 -2.26
CA ILE A 80 -0.04 15.00 -2.06
C ILE A 80 -1.51 14.65 -2.26
N SER A 81 -1.77 13.60 -3.03
CA SER A 81 -3.10 12.98 -3.12
C SER A 81 -3.15 11.71 -2.27
N VAL A 82 -4.26 11.52 -1.58
CA VAL A 82 -4.56 10.31 -0.82
C VAL A 82 -5.72 9.60 -1.49
N VAL A 83 -5.45 8.43 -2.04
CA VAL A 83 -6.46 7.54 -2.62
C VAL A 83 -6.79 6.48 -1.57
N SER A 84 -8.03 6.46 -1.13
CA SER A 84 -8.53 5.49 -0.15
C SER A 84 -9.63 4.65 -0.76
N GLY A 85 -9.52 3.36 -0.64
CA GLY A 85 -10.53 2.42 -1.12
C GLY A 85 -9.95 1.08 -1.51
N GLY A 86 -10.86 0.14 -1.75
CA GLY A 86 -10.48 -1.20 -2.10
C GLY A 86 -9.88 -2.00 -0.95
N SER A 87 -9.54 -3.24 -1.21
CA SER A 87 -8.80 -4.12 -0.31
C SER A 87 -8.18 -5.27 -1.10
N GLY A 88 -6.87 -5.45 -0.96
CA GLY A 88 -6.13 -6.48 -1.66
C GLY A 88 -5.54 -6.04 -2.99
N SER A 89 -4.69 -6.89 -3.52
CA SER A 89 -3.92 -6.65 -4.74
C SER A 89 -4.78 -6.36 -5.98
N PRO A 90 -5.93 -7.01 -6.22
CA PRO A 90 -6.77 -6.72 -7.39
C PRO A 90 -7.36 -5.31 -7.39
N GLU A 91 -7.77 -4.80 -6.22
CA GLU A 91 -8.32 -3.45 -6.15
C GLU A 91 -7.22 -2.39 -6.17
N ALA A 92 -6.05 -2.68 -5.60
CA ALA A 92 -4.87 -1.83 -5.77
C ALA A 92 -4.47 -1.68 -7.24
N GLU A 93 -4.60 -2.75 -8.06
CA GLU A 93 -4.38 -2.70 -9.51
C GLU A 93 -5.27 -1.66 -10.18
N LEU A 94 -6.57 -1.63 -9.87
CA LEU A 94 -7.52 -0.71 -10.48
C LEU A 94 -7.11 0.74 -10.26
N ALA A 95 -6.76 1.09 -9.02
CA ALA A 95 -6.29 2.44 -8.71
C ALA A 95 -4.95 2.77 -9.39
N LEU A 96 -4.00 1.84 -9.40
CA LEU A 96 -2.67 2.04 -9.99
C LEU A 96 -2.75 2.21 -11.51
N MET A 97 -3.56 1.40 -12.19
CA MET A 97 -3.73 1.51 -13.64
C MET A 97 -4.34 2.86 -14.03
N ASP A 98 -5.34 3.32 -13.28
CA ASP A 98 -5.94 4.63 -13.54
C ASP A 98 -4.97 5.77 -13.20
N LEU A 99 -4.21 5.69 -12.10
CA LEU A 99 -3.15 6.67 -11.78
C LEU A 99 -2.13 6.79 -12.90
N PHE A 100 -1.65 5.67 -13.43
CA PHE A 100 -0.59 5.67 -14.44
C PHE A 100 -1.08 6.10 -15.83
N ASN A 101 -2.34 5.84 -16.18
CA ASN A 101 -2.89 6.17 -17.47
C ASN A 101 -3.48 7.59 -17.56
N PHE A 102 -4.03 8.11 -16.45
CA PHE A 102 -4.84 9.33 -16.49
C PHE A 102 -4.25 10.51 -15.71
N THR A 103 -3.12 10.32 -15.01
CA THR A 103 -2.51 11.36 -14.17
C THR A 103 -1.01 11.50 -14.41
N ASP A 104 -0.39 12.50 -13.78
CA ASP A 104 1.07 12.67 -13.76
C ASP A 104 1.72 12.06 -12.51
N CYS A 105 1.05 11.10 -11.86
CA CYS A 105 1.59 10.36 -10.73
C CYS A 105 2.88 9.62 -11.13
N ASP A 106 3.94 9.80 -10.36
CA ASP A 106 5.20 9.07 -10.54
C ASP A 106 5.66 8.30 -9.30
N THR A 107 5.06 8.60 -8.15
CA THR A 107 5.42 7.98 -6.87
C THR A 107 4.15 7.56 -6.12
N VAL A 108 4.08 6.28 -5.77
CA VAL A 108 2.99 5.74 -4.96
C VAL A 108 3.56 5.16 -3.68
N LEU A 109 3.06 5.64 -2.55
CA LEU A 109 3.39 5.15 -1.22
C LEU A 109 2.17 4.48 -0.59
N ARG A 110 2.28 3.21 -0.23
CA ARG A 110 1.30 2.57 0.64
C ARG A 110 1.51 3.02 2.08
N ILE A 111 0.44 3.49 2.71
CA ILE A 111 0.35 3.63 4.17
C ILE A 111 -0.81 2.76 4.63
N GLY A 112 -0.56 1.80 5.54
CA GLY A 112 -1.60 0.87 5.96
C GLY A 112 -1.22 0.06 7.19
N GLY A 113 -2.01 -0.96 7.49
CA GLY A 113 -1.77 -1.93 8.55
C GLY A 113 -1.13 -3.22 8.02
N CYS A 114 -0.54 -3.99 8.92
CA CYS A 114 -0.05 -5.36 8.66
C CYS A 114 -0.09 -6.19 9.94
N GLY A 115 -0.01 -7.51 9.80
CA GLY A 115 0.27 -8.44 10.89
C GLY A 115 1.76 -8.79 10.92
N ALA A 116 2.35 -8.94 12.10
CA ALA A 116 3.75 -9.34 12.24
C ALA A 116 3.90 -10.85 12.38
N TRP A 117 4.99 -11.39 11.80
CA TRP A 117 5.38 -12.80 11.84
C TRP A 117 6.81 -12.99 12.38
N ASN A 118 7.33 -12.04 13.14
CA ASN A 118 8.69 -12.04 13.64
C ASN A 118 8.71 -11.66 15.12
N GLU A 119 9.43 -12.39 15.92
CA GLU A 119 9.53 -12.22 17.38
C GLU A 119 10.14 -10.90 17.83
N ASN A 120 10.87 -10.20 16.95
CA ASN A 120 11.50 -8.91 17.27
C ASN A 120 10.60 -7.71 16.92
N VAL A 121 9.45 -7.96 16.31
CA VAL A 121 8.49 -6.93 15.90
C VAL A 121 7.38 -6.85 16.93
N ARG A 122 7.01 -5.65 17.36
CA ARG A 122 5.95 -5.41 18.34
C ARG A 122 4.73 -4.74 17.72
N VAL A 123 3.58 -4.91 18.36
CA VAL A 123 2.37 -4.14 18.01
C VAL A 123 2.66 -2.66 18.20
N GLY A 124 2.38 -1.87 17.16
CA GLY A 124 2.69 -0.44 17.11
C GLY A 124 3.99 -0.09 16.42
N ASP A 125 4.90 -1.04 16.20
CA ASP A 125 6.08 -0.81 15.37
C ASP A 125 5.70 -0.54 13.92
N LEU A 126 6.61 0.06 13.16
CA LEU A 126 6.45 0.28 11.74
C LEU A 126 7.26 -0.74 10.93
N LEU A 127 6.66 -1.32 9.90
CA LEU A 127 7.38 -2.07 8.86
C LEU A 127 7.56 -1.18 7.63
N ILE A 128 8.82 -0.83 7.34
CA ILE A 128 9.23 -0.16 6.11
C ILE A 128 9.63 -1.26 5.13
N ASN A 129 8.81 -1.46 4.10
CA ASN A 129 8.94 -2.62 3.23
C ASN A 129 9.90 -2.32 2.08
N ALA A 130 11.13 -2.83 2.19
CA ALA A 130 12.14 -2.75 1.12
C ALA A 130 11.80 -3.68 -0.07
N GLY A 131 10.97 -4.68 0.18
CA GLY A 131 10.46 -5.61 -0.82
C GLY A 131 9.27 -6.41 -0.30
N ALA A 132 8.65 -7.17 -1.18
CA ALA A 132 7.55 -8.05 -0.82
C ALA A 132 7.63 -9.41 -1.54
N VAL A 133 7.22 -10.47 -0.86
CA VAL A 133 6.90 -11.74 -1.49
C VAL A 133 5.57 -11.62 -2.21
N ARG A 134 5.56 -11.97 -3.49
CA ARG A 134 4.39 -11.95 -4.36
C ARG A 134 3.61 -13.26 -4.24
N ASP A 135 2.95 -13.46 -3.08
CA ASP A 135 2.16 -14.66 -2.80
C ASP A 135 0.65 -14.45 -3.05
N GLU A 136 0.32 -13.43 -3.81
CA GLU A 136 -0.99 -13.11 -4.36
C GLU A 136 -1.09 -13.48 -5.86
N GLY A 137 -2.28 -13.49 -6.41
CA GLY A 137 -2.54 -13.91 -7.79
C GLY A 137 -2.42 -12.80 -8.83
N MET A 138 -2.76 -11.56 -8.49
CA MET A 138 -2.95 -10.47 -9.43
C MET A 138 -1.66 -10.11 -10.18
N THR A 139 -0.53 -9.91 -9.47
CA THR A 139 0.72 -9.52 -10.14
C THR A 139 1.30 -10.62 -11.04
N LYS A 140 0.91 -11.88 -10.82
CA LYS A 140 1.29 -13.00 -11.69
C LYS A 140 0.61 -12.94 -13.07
N ALA A 141 -0.50 -12.19 -13.19
CA ALA A 141 -1.11 -11.89 -14.49
C ALA A 141 -0.31 -10.86 -15.30
N HIS A 142 0.46 -9.99 -14.64
CA HIS A 142 1.28 -8.96 -15.30
C HIS A 142 2.67 -9.46 -15.67
N VAL A 143 3.30 -10.23 -14.79
CA VAL A 143 4.68 -10.68 -14.95
C VAL A 143 4.91 -11.99 -14.20
N ARG A 144 5.89 -12.78 -14.65
CA ARG A 144 6.22 -14.08 -14.04
C ARG A 144 6.43 -13.98 -12.53
N ALA A 145 6.19 -15.10 -11.82
CA ALA A 145 6.28 -15.16 -10.36
C ALA A 145 7.67 -14.81 -9.81
N GLU A 146 8.73 -15.09 -10.58
CA GLU A 146 10.11 -14.84 -10.19
C GLU A 146 10.51 -13.36 -10.23
N TYR A 147 9.69 -12.50 -10.86
CA TYR A 147 9.95 -11.05 -10.88
C TYR A 147 9.82 -10.47 -9.46
N PRO A 148 10.86 -9.78 -8.93
CA PRO A 148 10.83 -9.33 -7.55
C PRO A 148 9.95 -8.09 -7.37
N ALA A 149 9.18 -8.03 -6.28
CA ALA A 149 8.54 -6.82 -5.80
C ALA A 149 9.53 -6.04 -4.93
N VAL A 150 10.15 -4.99 -5.50
CA VAL A 150 11.20 -4.21 -4.85
C VAL A 150 10.78 -2.74 -4.76
N ALA A 151 10.91 -2.17 -3.57
CA ALA A 151 10.64 -0.76 -3.33
C ALA A 151 11.72 0.16 -3.96
N ASP A 152 11.35 1.40 -4.20
CA ASP A 152 12.32 2.43 -4.55
C ASP A 152 13.28 2.69 -3.37
N HIS A 153 14.58 2.50 -3.60
CA HIS A 153 15.58 2.56 -2.53
C HIS A 153 15.73 3.97 -1.91
N VAL A 154 15.50 5.03 -2.69
CA VAL A 154 15.53 6.41 -2.19
C VAL A 154 14.35 6.65 -1.27
N LEU A 155 13.15 6.18 -1.67
CA LEU A 155 11.95 6.27 -0.84
C LEU A 155 12.08 5.46 0.45
N VAL A 156 12.65 4.25 0.40
CA VAL A 156 12.95 3.45 1.61
C VAL A 156 13.89 4.22 2.56
N GLY A 157 14.93 4.84 2.02
CA GLY A 157 15.83 5.70 2.80
C GLY A 157 15.11 6.89 3.44
N CYS A 158 14.24 7.56 2.69
CA CYS A 158 13.43 8.67 3.21
C CYS A 158 12.49 8.23 4.34
N LEU A 159 11.86 7.05 4.20
CA LEU A 159 10.99 6.46 5.24
C LEU A 159 11.77 6.14 6.52
N ALA A 160 12.92 5.47 6.40
CA ALA A 160 13.76 5.13 7.54
C ALA A 160 14.27 6.37 8.29
N ASP A 161 14.69 7.40 7.55
CA ASP A 161 15.14 8.66 8.15
C ASP A 161 13.97 9.41 8.83
N ALA A 162 12.78 9.39 8.23
CA ALA A 162 11.60 10.01 8.83
C ALA A 162 11.18 9.29 10.14
N ALA A 163 11.21 7.94 10.15
CA ALA A 163 10.91 7.17 11.36
C ALA A 163 11.92 7.46 12.49
N LYS A 164 13.21 7.49 12.17
CA LYS A 164 14.26 7.89 13.14
C LYS A 164 14.07 9.28 13.69
N ALA A 165 13.68 10.24 12.85
CA ALA A 165 13.52 11.63 13.23
C ALA A 165 12.41 11.85 14.28
N ILE A 166 11.35 11.05 14.26
CA ILE A 166 10.27 11.11 15.24
C ILE A 166 10.42 10.09 16.38
N GLY A 167 11.48 9.27 16.35
CA GLY A 167 11.71 8.21 17.34
C GLY A 167 10.73 7.05 17.25
N ALA A 168 10.08 6.82 16.09
CA ALA A 168 9.16 5.73 15.90
C ALA A 168 9.93 4.39 15.82
N PRO A 169 9.56 3.37 16.62
CA PRO A 169 10.11 2.03 16.47
C PRO A 169 9.80 1.49 15.06
N HIS A 170 10.82 1.02 14.35
CA HIS A 170 10.62 0.57 12.98
C HIS A 170 11.63 -0.52 12.57
N HIS A 171 11.22 -1.33 11.61
CA HIS A 171 12.03 -2.35 10.98
C HIS A 171 12.02 -2.15 9.47
N VAL A 172 13.16 -2.29 8.83
CA VAL A 172 13.28 -2.28 7.36
C VAL A 172 13.50 -3.72 6.89
N GLY A 173 12.63 -4.23 6.03
CA GLY A 173 12.76 -5.61 5.58
C GLY A 173 11.73 -6.01 4.53
N ILE A 174 11.41 -7.29 4.48
CA ILE A 174 10.53 -7.90 3.49
C ILE A 174 9.22 -8.32 4.16
N ILE A 175 8.11 -7.97 3.51
CA ILE A 175 6.77 -8.43 3.88
C ILE A 175 6.28 -9.50 2.89
N ARG A 176 5.31 -10.31 3.27
CA ARG A 176 4.60 -11.18 2.34
C ARG A 176 3.23 -10.59 2.04
N SER A 177 2.86 -10.44 0.76
CA SER A 177 1.51 -10.05 0.37
C SER A 177 0.74 -11.27 -0.17
N GLY A 178 -0.45 -11.51 0.36
CA GLY A 178 -1.32 -12.62 -0.05
C GLY A 178 -2.78 -12.24 -0.08
N ASP A 179 -3.58 -12.98 -0.87
CA ASP A 179 -4.99 -12.64 -1.11
C ASP A 179 -5.93 -13.08 0.02
N SER A 180 -5.60 -14.16 0.72
CA SER A 180 -6.47 -14.76 1.73
C SER A 180 -6.05 -14.38 3.15
N GLU A 181 -6.98 -13.87 3.94
CA GLU A 181 -6.80 -13.61 5.37
C GLU A 181 -7.17 -14.82 6.26
N TYR A 182 -7.61 -15.92 5.66
CA TYR A 182 -7.94 -17.16 6.36
C TYR A 182 -6.86 -18.22 6.12
N THR A 183 -7.14 -19.19 5.29
CA THR A 183 -6.21 -20.31 5.06
C THR A 183 -4.86 -19.88 4.52
N GLY A 184 -4.81 -18.84 3.68
CA GLY A 184 -3.56 -18.22 3.22
C GLY A 184 -2.74 -17.51 4.29
N TRP A 185 -3.27 -17.36 5.51
CA TRP A 185 -2.54 -16.89 6.70
C TRP A 185 -2.42 -17.98 7.77
N GLY A 186 -2.67 -19.25 7.41
CA GLY A 186 -2.67 -20.35 8.35
C GLY A 186 -3.85 -20.34 9.32
N ARG A 187 -4.88 -19.52 9.07
CA ARG A 187 -6.10 -19.46 9.89
C ARG A 187 -7.12 -20.46 9.36
N PRO A 188 -7.69 -21.33 10.22
CA PRO A 188 -8.69 -22.30 9.79
C PRO A 188 -9.94 -21.64 9.22
N GLY A 189 -10.46 -22.21 8.14
CA GLY A 189 -11.77 -21.89 7.58
C GLY A 189 -12.92 -22.57 8.34
N PRO A 190 -14.16 -22.44 7.83
CA PRO A 190 -15.32 -23.09 8.42
C PRO A 190 -15.12 -24.59 8.62
N GLY A 191 -15.59 -25.11 9.75
CA GLY A 191 -15.44 -26.52 10.12
C GLY A 191 -14.00 -26.94 10.45
N GLY A 192 -13.08 -25.98 10.63
CA GLY A 192 -11.68 -26.26 10.91
C GLY A 192 -10.86 -26.60 9.67
N TYR A 193 -11.36 -26.30 8.46
CA TYR A 193 -10.65 -26.58 7.20
C TYR A 193 -9.31 -25.84 7.14
N LEU A 194 -8.24 -26.59 7.11
CA LEU A 194 -6.88 -26.11 6.92
C LEU A 194 -6.04 -27.25 6.34
N GLN A 195 -5.34 -27.00 5.25
CA GLN A 195 -4.42 -27.99 4.69
C GLN A 195 -3.06 -27.90 5.36
N ASP A 196 -2.30 -28.99 5.38
CA ASP A 196 -1.01 -29.10 6.05
C ASP A 196 0.00 -28.03 5.59
N GLU A 197 -0.01 -27.69 4.28
CA GLU A 197 0.84 -26.65 3.71
C GLU A 197 0.54 -25.26 4.28
N HIS A 198 -0.70 -24.99 4.67
CA HIS A 198 -1.10 -23.72 5.27
C HIS A 198 -0.84 -23.71 6.79
N ALA A 199 -0.87 -24.86 7.44
CA ALA A 199 -0.61 -24.95 8.88
C ALA A 199 0.83 -24.51 9.23
N GLY A 200 1.81 -24.81 8.35
CA GLY A 200 3.22 -24.43 8.52
C GLY A 200 3.61 -23.10 7.91
N LEU A 201 2.67 -22.35 7.31
CA LEU A 201 2.97 -21.18 6.47
C LEU A 201 3.72 -20.07 7.22
N ILE A 202 3.28 -19.74 8.42
CA ILE A 202 3.90 -18.67 9.22
C ILE A 202 5.35 -19.02 9.57
N ASP A 203 5.59 -20.24 10.03
CA ASP A 203 6.94 -20.71 10.37
C ASP A 203 7.86 -20.76 9.14
N TYR A 204 7.33 -21.16 7.98
CA TYR A 204 8.08 -21.16 6.74
C TYR A 204 8.58 -19.76 6.39
N TRP A 205 7.67 -18.77 6.37
CA TRP A 205 8.04 -17.40 6.02
C TRP A 205 8.88 -16.71 7.10
N ARG A 206 8.62 -16.97 8.38
CA ARG A 206 9.43 -16.49 9.49
C ARG A 206 10.88 -16.98 9.40
N GLN A 207 11.10 -18.25 9.09
CA GLN A 207 12.44 -18.83 8.88
C GLN A 207 13.12 -18.23 7.63
N ALA A 208 12.37 -17.80 6.64
CA ALA A 208 12.87 -17.08 5.47
C ALA A 208 13.16 -15.59 5.75
N GLY A 209 12.97 -15.11 6.98
CA GLY A 209 13.26 -13.74 7.38
C GLY A 209 12.17 -12.73 7.04
N ILE A 210 10.95 -13.19 6.76
CA ILE A 210 9.81 -12.30 6.48
C ILE A 210 9.31 -11.70 7.80
N LEU A 211 9.11 -10.38 7.82
CA LEU A 211 8.75 -9.66 9.04
C LEU A 211 7.25 -9.73 9.35
N GLY A 212 6.42 -9.81 8.33
CA GLY A 212 4.98 -9.80 8.49
C GLY A 212 4.23 -9.98 7.18
N THR A 213 2.94 -9.72 7.19
CA THR A 213 2.04 -9.96 6.06
C THR A 213 1.04 -8.83 5.85
N ASP A 214 0.72 -8.56 4.59
CA ASP A 214 -0.36 -7.69 4.15
C ASP A 214 -1.01 -8.23 2.86
N ARG A 215 -1.74 -7.40 2.14
CA ARG A 215 -2.44 -7.80 0.93
C ARG A 215 -2.09 -6.97 -0.31
N GLU A 216 -1.39 -5.84 -0.19
CA GLU A 216 -1.26 -4.86 -1.26
C GLU A 216 0.19 -4.48 -1.61
N THR A 217 1.12 -4.60 -0.69
CA THR A 217 2.49 -4.10 -0.89
C THR A 217 3.13 -4.70 -2.15
N SER A 218 3.00 -6.02 -2.39
CA SER A 218 3.57 -6.63 -3.59
C SER A 218 3.01 -6.06 -4.88
N ALA A 219 1.69 -5.78 -4.92
CA ALA A 219 1.03 -5.18 -6.07
C ALA A 219 1.59 -3.79 -6.39
N ILE A 220 1.66 -2.92 -5.38
CA ILE A 220 2.15 -1.55 -5.53
C ILE A 220 3.60 -1.54 -6.00
N LEU A 221 4.48 -2.30 -5.33
CA LEU A 221 5.90 -2.35 -5.69
C LEU A 221 6.13 -2.91 -7.10
N THR A 222 5.42 -4.00 -7.44
CA THR A 222 5.56 -4.66 -8.75
C THR A 222 5.07 -3.76 -9.88
N LEU A 223 3.85 -3.22 -9.77
CA LEU A 223 3.27 -2.41 -10.84
C LEU A 223 3.99 -1.08 -11.00
N CYS A 224 4.35 -0.41 -9.91
CA CYS A 224 5.17 0.80 -10.00
C CYS A 224 6.46 0.53 -10.76
N ARG A 225 7.16 -0.57 -10.46
CA ARG A 225 8.41 -0.90 -11.15
C ARG A 225 8.22 -1.24 -12.62
N LEU A 226 7.18 -2.00 -12.97
CA LEU A 226 6.88 -2.36 -14.35
C LEU A 226 6.56 -1.14 -15.23
N TYR A 227 5.91 -0.14 -14.66
CA TYR A 227 5.48 1.06 -15.38
C TYR A 227 6.40 2.26 -15.16
N GLY A 228 7.63 2.04 -14.68
CA GLY A 228 8.65 3.09 -14.52
C GLY A 228 8.32 4.13 -13.46
N LYS A 229 7.54 3.75 -12.46
CA LYS A 229 7.16 4.59 -11.33
C LYS A 229 7.92 4.17 -10.06
N ARG A 230 7.91 5.02 -9.04
CA ARG A 230 8.46 4.71 -7.73
C ARG A 230 7.37 4.16 -6.82
N GLY A 231 7.63 3.01 -6.22
CA GLY A 231 6.75 2.38 -5.24
C GLY A 231 7.40 2.27 -3.88
N GLY A 232 6.65 2.49 -2.82
CA GLY A 232 7.08 2.29 -1.44
C GLY A 232 5.94 1.83 -0.55
N SER A 233 6.28 1.37 0.66
CA SER A 233 5.28 0.94 1.63
C SER A 233 5.80 1.11 3.05
N VAL A 234 4.96 1.66 3.92
CA VAL A 234 5.10 1.67 5.37
C VAL A 234 3.80 1.21 6.00
N CYS A 235 3.89 0.19 6.87
CA CYS A 235 2.75 -0.38 7.55
C CYS A 235 2.93 -0.29 9.07
N SER A 236 1.85 0.02 9.79
CA SER A 236 1.82 -0.14 11.24
C SER A 236 1.41 -1.57 11.60
N VAL A 237 2.07 -2.13 12.60
CA VAL A 237 1.81 -3.49 13.07
C VAL A 237 0.58 -3.51 13.99
N GLY A 238 -0.47 -4.19 13.55
CA GLY A 238 -1.72 -4.31 14.30
C GLY A 238 -1.76 -5.49 15.26
N ASP A 239 -1.08 -6.59 14.94
CA ASP A 239 -0.97 -7.80 15.76
C ASP A 239 0.35 -8.53 15.52
N ASN A 240 0.69 -9.47 16.40
CA ASN A 240 1.81 -10.38 16.18
C ASN A 240 1.42 -11.80 16.63
N VAL A 241 1.17 -12.66 15.67
CA VAL A 241 0.74 -14.04 15.95
C VAL A 241 1.85 -14.92 16.54
N VAL A 242 3.12 -14.56 16.31
CA VAL A 242 4.30 -15.31 16.84
C VAL A 242 4.52 -15.04 18.33
N THR A 243 4.33 -13.79 18.76
CA THR A 243 4.46 -13.40 20.16
C THR A 243 3.15 -13.52 20.95
N GLY A 244 2.02 -13.70 20.24
CA GLY A 244 0.70 -13.73 20.83
C GLY A 244 0.15 -12.34 21.19
N GLU A 245 0.78 -11.26 20.73
CA GLU A 245 0.26 -9.90 20.90
C GLU A 245 -1.02 -9.74 20.09
N ALA A 246 -2.12 -9.49 20.81
CA ALA A 246 -3.45 -9.38 20.23
C ALA A 246 -3.59 -8.12 19.37
N HIS A 247 -4.50 -8.20 18.40
CA HIS A 247 -4.82 -7.07 17.53
C HIS A 247 -5.22 -5.83 18.34
N THR A 248 -4.52 -4.74 18.07
CA THR A 248 -4.82 -3.41 18.61
C THR A 248 -5.06 -2.45 17.47
N SER A 249 -6.31 -2.10 17.25
CA SER A 249 -6.71 -1.19 16.17
C SER A 249 -6.04 0.18 16.33
N GLY A 250 -5.42 0.66 15.26
CA GLY A 250 -4.77 1.96 15.19
C GLY A 250 -3.41 2.06 15.85
N SER A 251 -2.87 0.98 16.41
CA SER A 251 -1.54 0.98 17.00
C SER A 251 -0.48 1.37 15.96
N GLY A 252 0.34 2.40 16.27
CA GLY A 252 1.38 2.91 15.38
C GLY A 252 0.88 3.61 14.10
N HIS A 253 -0.42 3.67 13.86
CA HIS A 253 -0.95 4.17 12.58
C HIS A 253 -0.67 5.64 12.34
N GLN A 254 -0.81 6.49 13.36
CA GLN A 254 -0.48 7.92 13.25
C GLN A 254 1.01 8.15 12.94
N ASP A 255 1.88 7.31 13.50
CA ASP A 255 3.31 7.39 13.20
C ASP A 255 3.61 6.91 11.77
N ALA A 256 2.92 5.87 11.28
CA ALA A 256 3.01 5.47 9.88
C ALA A 256 2.61 6.60 8.93
N ILE A 257 1.54 7.35 9.24
CA ILE A 257 1.10 8.52 8.47
C ILE A 257 2.17 9.61 8.48
N ARG A 258 2.64 10.00 9.66
CA ARG A 258 3.68 11.06 9.80
C ARG A 258 4.95 10.68 9.07
N VAL A 259 5.40 9.44 9.22
CA VAL A 259 6.60 8.92 8.54
C VAL A 259 6.39 8.93 7.03
N GLY A 260 5.27 8.43 6.54
CA GLY A 260 4.98 8.37 5.12
C GLY A 260 4.92 9.75 4.47
N LEU A 261 4.16 10.69 5.05
CA LEU A 261 4.03 12.05 4.52
C LEU A 261 5.37 12.81 4.59
N THR A 262 6.12 12.66 5.69
CA THR A 262 7.45 13.27 5.83
C THR A 262 8.43 12.71 4.79
N ALA A 263 8.39 11.40 4.53
CA ALA A 263 9.22 10.77 3.51
C ALA A 263 8.91 11.28 2.11
N LEU A 264 7.63 11.43 1.74
CA LEU A 264 7.23 12.01 0.46
C LEU A 264 7.68 13.48 0.34
N ALA A 265 7.52 14.27 1.39
CA ALA A 265 8.00 15.66 1.39
C ALA A 265 9.53 15.75 1.27
N LYS A 266 10.27 14.84 1.88
CA LYS A 266 11.73 14.74 1.74
C LYS A 266 12.12 14.33 0.33
N LEU A 267 11.45 13.31 -0.24
CA LEU A 267 11.69 12.86 -1.61
C LEU A 267 11.43 13.98 -2.62
N ALA A 268 10.36 14.75 -2.45
CA ALA A 268 10.06 15.89 -3.31
C ALA A 268 11.15 16.96 -3.31
N LYS A 269 11.81 17.18 -2.17
CA LYS A 269 12.96 18.09 -2.06
C LYS A 269 14.18 17.56 -2.79
N LEU A 270 14.43 16.24 -2.75
CA LEU A 270 15.50 15.59 -3.51
C LEU A 270 15.26 15.66 -5.02
N ASP A 271 14.02 15.49 -5.45
CA ASP A 271 13.62 15.58 -6.87
C ASP A 271 13.73 17.00 -7.45
N ALA A 272 13.77 18.02 -6.59
CA ALA A 272 13.88 19.42 -7.01
C ALA A 272 15.35 19.92 -7.12
N GLN A 273 16.30 19.08 -6.71
CA GLN A 273 17.75 19.35 -6.81
C GLN A 273 18.33 18.89 -8.16
#